data_c99a68b76e386b40f0d3a5587f124bb4
#
_entry.id   c99a68b76e386b40f0d3a5587f124bb4
#
_cell.length_a   1.000
_cell.length_b   1.000
_cell.length_c   1.000
_cell.angle_alpha   90.00
_cell.angle_beta   90.00
_cell.angle_gamma   90.00
#
_symmetry.space_group_name_H-M   'P 1'
#
loop_
_entity.id
_entity.type
_entity.pdbx_description
1 polymer ?
#
loop_
_entity_poly.entity_id
_entity_poly.type
_entity_poly.pdbx_seq_one_letter_code
_entity_poly.pdbx_strand_id
1 'polypeptide(L)'
;MPAMPALVPAQPYYCEENAWHEAKRVVEAGEPGPIEVVFISNPARQCALWAQRAAPKPGEPVVWDYHVVVRVGGDILDPDCTAGARLPAAAWLAASFPHGEEIFSRYLPRFRRYPAGQFLMVFASDRRHMRRPDGTHLKPPPAWPPIVARDGSVHTLPAFLDFDTVGPTPWVGLRAFAAALATPGTD
;
A
#
# COMPACT_ATOMS: atom_id res chain seq x y z
N MET A 1 0.57 19.96 -21.67
CA MET A 1 0.72 19.09 -20.51
C MET A 1 1.30 17.75 -21.00
N PRO A 2 2.45 17.30 -20.52
CA PRO A 2 2.89 15.96 -20.85
C PRO A 2 1.83 14.96 -20.38
N ALA A 3 1.54 13.96 -21.21
CA ALA A 3 0.61 12.89 -20.84
C ALA A 3 1.15 12.19 -19.58
N MET A 4 0.29 12.00 -18.59
CA MET A 4 0.64 11.21 -17.41
C MET A 4 1.10 9.83 -17.87
N PRO A 5 2.26 9.34 -17.42
CA PRO A 5 2.70 8.00 -17.75
C PRO A 5 1.65 6.99 -17.25
N ALA A 6 1.34 5.98 -18.06
CA ALA A 6 0.38 4.95 -17.71
C ALA A 6 0.77 4.26 -16.39
N LEU A 7 -0.25 3.93 -15.58
CA LEU A 7 -0.04 3.12 -14.37
C LEU A 7 0.65 1.79 -14.73
N VAL A 8 1.49 1.30 -13.84
CA VAL A 8 2.10 -0.03 -13.99
C VAL A 8 0.97 -1.08 -14.00
N PRO A 9 0.98 -2.06 -14.92
CA PRO A 9 0.03 -3.16 -14.85
C PRO A 9 0.11 -3.85 -13.49
N ALA A 10 -0.98 -3.78 -12.72
CA ALA A 10 -1.02 -4.33 -11.37
C ALA A 10 -1.23 -5.84 -11.38
N GLN A 11 -0.53 -6.55 -10.49
CA GLN A 11 -0.76 -7.97 -10.21
C GLN A 11 -1.65 -8.10 -8.98
N PRO A 12 -2.84 -8.72 -9.09
CA PRO A 12 -3.70 -8.96 -7.93
C PRO A 12 -2.98 -9.72 -6.80
N TYR A 13 -3.23 -9.33 -5.56
CA TYR A 13 -2.66 -9.92 -4.33
C TYR A 13 -1.17 -9.69 -4.08
N TYR A 14 -0.51 -8.84 -4.85
CA TYR A 14 0.89 -8.45 -4.67
C TYR A 14 0.98 -6.93 -4.52
N CYS A 15 0.19 -6.37 -3.61
CA CYS A 15 0.05 -4.93 -3.42
C CYS A 15 1.38 -4.24 -3.07
N GLU A 16 2.27 -4.89 -2.33
CA GLU A 16 3.58 -4.38 -1.96
C GLU A 16 4.54 -4.25 -3.16
N GLU A 17 4.49 -5.22 -4.09
CA GLU A 17 5.27 -5.16 -5.33
C GLU A 17 4.66 -4.16 -6.32
N ASN A 18 3.32 -4.10 -6.42
CA ASN A 18 2.64 -3.07 -7.19
C ASN A 18 3.04 -1.67 -6.70
N ALA A 19 3.03 -1.46 -5.38
CA ALA A 19 3.43 -0.19 -4.78
C ALA A 19 4.91 0.13 -5.04
N TRP A 20 5.81 -0.86 -5.03
CA TRP A 20 7.21 -0.64 -5.37
C TRP A 20 7.38 -0.13 -6.81
N HIS A 21 6.72 -0.77 -7.78
CA HIS A 21 6.79 -0.36 -9.18
C HIS A 21 6.16 1.00 -9.43
N GLU A 22 5.01 1.29 -8.80
CA GLU A 22 4.37 2.61 -8.90
C GLU A 22 5.21 3.70 -8.23
N ALA A 23 5.75 3.46 -7.04
CA ALA A 23 6.64 4.41 -6.38
C ALA A 23 7.87 4.71 -7.24
N LYS A 24 8.49 3.68 -7.83
CA LYS A 24 9.61 3.85 -8.76
C LYS A 24 9.21 4.71 -9.96
N ARG A 25 8.09 4.40 -10.60
CA ARG A 25 7.59 5.12 -11.76
C ARG A 25 7.36 6.62 -11.47
N VAL A 26 6.67 6.94 -10.35
CA VAL A 26 6.35 8.34 -10.02
C VAL A 26 7.58 9.13 -9.58
N VAL A 27 8.53 8.49 -8.90
CA VAL A 27 9.82 9.11 -8.55
C VAL A 27 10.64 9.40 -9.81
N GLU A 28 10.76 8.44 -10.73
CA GLU A 28 11.49 8.61 -12.00
C GLU A 28 10.82 9.64 -12.92
N ALA A 29 9.49 9.78 -12.86
CA ALA A 29 8.75 10.80 -13.60
C ALA A 29 8.89 12.21 -12.97
N GLY A 30 9.45 12.34 -11.76
CA GLY A 30 9.55 13.62 -11.06
C GLY A 30 8.18 14.20 -10.69
N GLU A 31 7.21 13.35 -10.32
CA GLU A 31 5.88 13.83 -9.92
C GLU A 31 6.01 14.73 -8.67
N PRO A 32 5.27 15.86 -8.61
CA PRO A 32 5.43 16.84 -7.55
C PRO A 32 4.82 16.38 -6.22
N GLY A 33 5.35 16.92 -5.12
CA GLY A 33 4.89 16.71 -3.75
C GLY A 33 5.51 15.48 -3.09
N PRO A 34 5.10 15.16 -1.85
CA PRO A 34 5.62 14.00 -1.14
C PRO A 34 5.17 12.72 -1.83
N ILE A 35 6.13 11.81 -2.07
CA ILE A 35 5.87 10.47 -2.59
C ILE A 35 6.19 9.50 -1.45
N GLU A 36 5.17 8.78 -0.99
CA GLU A 36 5.25 7.87 0.14
C GLU A 36 4.60 6.53 -0.19
N VAL A 37 5.19 5.43 0.28
CA VAL A 37 4.53 4.13 0.30
C VAL A 37 3.85 3.96 1.65
N VAL A 38 2.58 3.59 1.64
CA VAL A 38 1.73 3.50 2.82
C VAL A 38 1.36 2.05 3.07
N PHE A 39 1.84 1.50 4.17
CA PHE A 39 1.43 0.19 4.67
C PHE A 39 0.20 0.33 5.55
N ILE A 40 -0.78 -0.52 5.30
CA ILE A 40 -2.06 -0.59 6.00
C ILE A 40 -2.15 -1.97 6.61
N SER A 41 -2.18 -2.07 7.93
CA SER A 41 -2.33 -3.32 8.67
C SER A 41 -2.84 -3.02 10.08
N ASN A 42 -2.93 -4.03 10.93
CA ASN A 42 -3.14 -3.87 12.36
C ASN A 42 -2.50 -5.05 13.11
N PRO A 43 -2.37 -4.99 14.46
CA PRO A 43 -1.77 -6.10 15.22
C PRO A 43 -2.49 -7.44 15.04
N ALA A 44 -3.80 -7.42 14.74
CA ALA A 44 -4.58 -8.63 14.48
C ALA A 44 -4.40 -9.20 13.06
N ARG A 45 -3.72 -8.45 12.16
CA ARG A 45 -3.61 -8.79 10.73
C ARG A 45 -4.99 -8.96 10.07
N GLN A 46 -5.92 -8.08 10.39
CA GLN A 46 -7.30 -8.11 9.92
C GLN A 46 -7.79 -6.68 9.68
N CYS A 47 -7.49 -6.09 8.54
CA CYS A 47 -7.95 -4.76 8.18
C CYS A 47 -9.09 -4.83 7.18
N ALA A 48 -10.25 -4.25 7.51
CA ALA A 48 -11.36 -4.15 6.58
C ALA A 48 -11.19 -2.95 5.65
N LEU A 49 -11.14 -3.21 4.35
CA LEU A 49 -11.14 -2.20 3.29
C LEU A 49 -12.30 -2.45 2.33
N TRP A 50 -13.05 -1.39 2.05
CA TRP A 50 -14.12 -1.39 1.05
C TRP A 50 -13.59 -0.97 -0.32
N ALA A 51 -14.46 -1.02 -1.32
CA ALA A 51 -14.12 -0.67 -2.71
C ALA A 51 -12.88 -1.40 -3.25
N GLN A 52 -12.70 -2.66 -2.90
CA GLN A 52 -11.59 -3.49 -3.33
C GLN A 52 -12.01 -4.50 -4.39
N ARG A 53 -11.17 -4.73 -5.41
CA ARG A 53 -11.45 -5.69 -6.51
C ARG A 53 -11.61 -7.12 -6.03
N ALA A 54 -10.95 -7.49 -4.92
CA ALA A 54 -11.04 -8.81 -4.33
C ALA A 54 -12.27 -9.00 -3.43
N ALA A 55 -13.16 -7.99 -3.32
CA ALA A 55 -14.37 -8.08 -2.53
C ALA A 55 -15.26 -9.24 -3.02
N PRO A 56 -15.81 -10.07 -2.11
CA PRO A 56 -16.65 -11.21 -2.49
C PRO A 56 -17.96 -10.77 -3.18
N LYS A 57 -18.46 -9.60 -2.81
CA LYS A 57 -19.62 -8.95 -3.43
C LYS A 57 -19.46 -7.42 -3.42
N PRO A 58 -20.13 -6.72 -4.36
CA PRO A 58 -20.19 -5.27 -4.34
C PRO A 58 -20.67 -4.73 -2.97
N GLY A 59 -19.95 -3.76 -2.42
CA GLY A 59 -20.28 -3.14 -1.12
C GLY A 59 -19.81 -3.91 0.11
N GLU A 60 -19.30 -5.12 -0.02
CA GLU A 60 -18.64 -5.84 1.08
C GLU A 60 -17.16 -5.47 1.19
N PRO A 61 -16.58 -5.47 2.40
CA PRO A 61 -15.15 -5.25 2.57
C PRO A 61 -14.35 -6.50 2.23
N VAL A 62 -13.08 -6.27 1.88
CA VAL A 62 -12.04 -7.31 1.99
C VAL A 62 -11.37 -7.16 3.34
N VAL A 63 -11.16 -8.26 4.04
CA VAL A 63 -10.33 -8.29 5.24
C VAL A 63 -8.92 -8.70 4.85
N TRP A 64 -8.04 -7.71 4.75
CA TRP A 64 -6.64 -7.91 4.41
C TRP A 64 -5.80 -8.18 5.67
N ASP A 65 -4.81 -9.02 5.59
CA ASP A 65 -3.72 -9.08 6.59
C ASP A 65 -2.85 -7.82 6.52
N TYR A 66 -2.62 -7.29 5.32
CA TYR A 66 -2.09 -5.97 5.04
C TYR A 66 -2.50 -5.54 3.62
N HIS A 67 -2.45 -4.24 3.36
CA HIS A 67 -2.56 -3.64 2.03
C HIS A 67 -1.51 -2.54 1.89
N VAL A 68 -1.06 -2.29 0.66
CA VAL A 68 -0.02 -1.28 0.40
C VAL A 68 -0.44 -0.41 -0.77
N VAL A 69 -0.35 0.91 -0.58
CA VAL A 69 -0.69 1.92 -1.58
C VAL A 69 0.41 2.96 -1.71
N VAL A 70 0.37 3.79 -2.76
CA VAL A 70 1.31 4.88 -2.95
C VAL A 70 0.60 6.22 -2.84
N ARG A 71 1.12 7.11 -1.99
CA ARG A 71 0.73 8.53 -1.96
C ARG A 71 1.62 9.32 -2.90
N VAL A 72 1.00 10.18 -3.70
CA VAL A 72 1.70 11.14 -4.57
C VAL A 72 1.04 12.50 -4.39
N GLY A 73 1.71 13.40 -3.69
CA GLY A 73 1.11 14.69 -3.33
C GLY A 73 -0.19 14.53 -2.56
N GLY A 74 -1.29 14.99 -3.15
CA GLY A 74 -2.65 14.89 -2.59
C GLY A 74 -3.44 13.65 -3.03
N ASP A 75 -2.84 12.76 -3.83
CA ASP A 75 -3.51 11.58 -4.39
C ASP A 75 -3.04 10.28 -3.73
N ILE A 76 -3.89 9.26 -3.79
CA ILE A 76 -3.55 7.85 -3.49
C ILE A 76 -3.67 7.04 -4.78
N LEU A 77 -2.64 6.25 -5.05
CA LEU A 77 -2.60 5.23 -6.10
C LEU A 77 -2.84 3.87 -5.45
N ASP A 78 -3.98 3.29 -5.75
CA ASP A 78 -4.42 1.96 -5.28
C ASP A 78 -5.03 1.19 -6.46
N PRO A 79 -4.26 0.33 -7.14
CA PRO A 79 -4.77 -0.42 -8.29
C PRO A 79 -5.93 -1.36 -7.96
N ASP A 80 -6.07 -1.75 -6.68
CA ASP A 80 -7.15 -2.62 -6.22
C ASP A 80 -8.43 -1.86 -5.87
N CYS A 81 -8.40 -0.52 -5.82
CA CYS A 81 -9.57 0.29 -5.55
C CYS A 81 -10.53 0.35 -6.75
N THR A 82 -11.77 -0.11 -6.57
CA THR A 82 -12.80 -0.10 -7.62
C THR A 82 -13.38 1.28 -7.91
N ALA A 83 -13.20 2.25 -7.00
CA ALA A 83 -13.62 3.63 -7.22
C ALA A 83 -12.67 4.39 -8.15
N GLY A 84 -11.45 3.91 -8.34
CA GLY A 84 -10.42 4.46 -9.22
C GLY A 84 -9.02 4.10 -8.76
N ALA A 85 -8.13 3.79 -9.70
CA ALA A 85 -6.74 3.40 -9.39
C ALA A 85 -5.87 4.58 -8.93
N ARG A 86 -6.26 5.82 -9.22
CA ARG A 86 -5.68 7.06 -8.67
C ARG A 86 -6.82 7.99 -8.28
N LEU A 87 -6.88 8.36 -7.03
CA LEU A 87 -7.93 9.22 -6.46
C LEU A 87 -7.30 10.29 -5.57
N PRO A 88 -7.93 11.48 -5.47
CA PRO A 88 -7.66 12.38 -4.37
C PRO A 88 -7.77 11.64 -3.03
N ALA A 89 -6.85 11.89 -2.10
CA ALA A 89 -6.77 11.16 -0.85
C ALA A 89 -8.09 11.13 -0.06
N ALA A 90 -8.83 12.23 -0.05
CA ALA A 90 -10.13 12.30 0.61
C ALA A 90 -11.17 11.37 -0.05
N ALA A 91 -11.17 11.26 -1.37
CA ALA A 91 -12.08 10.37 -2.11
C ALA A 91 -11.72 8.90 -1.89
N TRP A 92 -10.42 8.58 -1.89
CA TRP A 92 -9.94 7.23 -1.59
C TRP A 92 -10.30 6.80 -0.16
N LEU A 93 -10.09 7.70 0.83
CA LEU A 93 -10.47 7.44 2.23
C LEU A 93 -11.97 7.18 2.36
N ALA A 94 -12.81 7.99 1.72
CA ALA A 94 -14.26 7.83 1.75
C ALA A 94 -14.72 6.50 1.11
N ALA A 95 -14.07 6.08 0.03
CA ALA A 95 -14.38 4.82 -0.64
C ALA A 95 -13.88 3.60 0.15
N SER A 96 -12.65 3.67 0.68
CA SER A 96 -12.00 2.53 1.33
C SER A 96 -12.42 2.34 2.79
N PHE A 97 -12.88 3.41 3.47
CA PHE A 97 -13.28 3.40 4.88
C PHE A 97 -14.61 4.16 5.09
N PRO A 98 -15.71 3.74 4.43
CA PRO A 98 -17.00 4.48 4.44
C PRO A 98 -17.64 4.57 5.83
N HIS A 99 -17.27 3.70 6.75
CA HIS A 99 -17.78 3.67 8.12
C HIS A 99 -16.81 4.31 9.13
N GLY A 100 -15.69 4.89 8.66
CA GLY A 100 -14.69 5.49 9.54
C GLY A 100 -14.19 4.49 10.59
N GLU A 101 -14.28 4.88 11.85
CA GLU A 101 -13.90 4.03 13.00
C GLU A 101 -15.11 3.31 13.64
N GLU A 102 -16.30 3.40 13.05
CA GLU A 102 -17.54 2.77 13.54
C GLU A 102 -17.67 1.31 13.09
N ILE A 103 -16.61 0.53 13.25
CA ILE A 103 -16.54 -0.91 12.99
C ILE A 103 -15.91 -1.62 14.18
N PHE A 104 -15.97 -2.94 14.21
CA PHE A 104 -15.28 -3.71 15.25
C PHE A 104 -13.80 -3.36 15.32
N SER A 105 -13.29 -3.09 16.52
CA SER A 105 -11.93 -2.60 16.76
C SER A 105 -10.83 -3.47 16.15
N ARG A 106 -11.06 -4.79 16.10
CA ARG A 106 -10.10 -5.75 15.48
C ARG A 106 -9.88 -5.54 13.98
N TYR A 107 -10.81 -4.86 13.30
CA TYR A 107 -10.74 -4.59 11.86
C TYR A 107 -10.26 -3.17 11.53
N LEU A 108 -10.06 -2.33 12.57
CA LEU A 108 -9.59 -0.97 12.36
C LEU A 108 -8.19 -0.94 11.77
N PRO A 109 -7.97 -0.17 10.70
CA PRO A 109 -6.66 -0.05 10.07
C PRO A 109 -5.72 0.80 10.91
N ARG A 110 -4.43 0.50 10.78
CA ARG A 110 -3.33 1.38 11.12
C ARG A 110 -2.48 1.61 9.89
N PHE A 111 -1.85 2.76 9.83
CA PHE A 111 -1.10 3.25 8.67
C PHE A 111 0.31 3.60 9.08
N ARG A 112 1.29 3.17 8.28
CA ARG A 112 2.68 3.60 8.39
C ARG A 112 3.17 4.05 7.02
N ARG A 113 3.79 5.23 6.98
CA ARG A 113 4.29 5.85 5.77
C ARG A 113 5.80 5.70 5.67
N TYR A 114 6.28 5.43 4.47
CA TYR A 114 7.69 5.36 4.12
C TYR A 114 7.96 6.33 2.97
N PRO A 115 8.94 7.24 3.08
CA PRO A 115 9.40 8.01 1.93
C PRO A 115 9.77 7.05 0.79
N ALA A 116 9.27 7.31 -0.43
CA ALA A 116 9.43 6.39 -1.54
C ALA A 116 10.91 6.09 -1.86
N GLY A 117 11.79 7.10 -1.81
CA GLY A 117 13.22 6.90 -2.02
C GLY A 117 13.86 5.92 -1.03
N GLN A 118 13.47 5.99 0.25
CA GLN A 118 13.93 5.04 1.26
C GLN A 118 13.36 3.63 1.00
N PHE A 119 12.06 3.54 0.76
CA PHE A 119 11.39 2.27 0.49
C PHE A 119 12.02 1.53 -0.69
N LEU A 120 12.26 2.23 -1.80
CA LEU A 120 12.87 1.65 -3.01
C LEU A 120 14.28 1.09 -2.79
N MET A 121 15.00 1.62 -1.80
CA MET A 121 16.36 1.13 -1.47
C MET A 121 16.35 -0.13 -0.60
N VAL A 122 15.36 -0.27 0.31
CA VAL A 122 15.40 -1.29 1.37
C VAL A 122 14.34 -2.37 1.25
N PHE A 123 13.32 -2.18 0.39
CA PHE A 123 12.28 -3.18 0.19
C PHE A 123 12.78 -4.33 -0.70
N ALA A 124 12.46 -5.55 -0.29
CA ALA A 124 12.73 -6.77 -1.04
C ALA A 124 11.61 -7.81 -0.82
N SER A 125 11.27 -8.50 -1.90
CA SER A 125 10.29 -9.60 -1.87
C SER A 125 10.72 -10.72 -2.81
N ASP A 126 11.01 -11.89 -2.26
CA ASP A 126 11.21 -13.12 -3.02
C ASP A 126 9.92 -13.97 -3.09
N ARG A 127 8.81 -13.38 -2.64
CA ARG A 127 7.46 -13.98 -2.66
C ARG A 127 7.29 -15.23 -1.80
N ARG A 128 8.22 -15.51 -0.85
CA ARG A 128 8.10 -16.69 0.03
C ARG A 128 6.82 -16.68 0.86
N HIS A 129 6.33 -15.50 1.25
CA HIS A 129 5.06 -15.33 1.97
C HIS A 129 3.83 -15.72 1.14
N MET A 130 3.96 -15.79 -0.18
CA MET A 130 2.92 -16.20 -1.13
C MET A 130 3.11 -17.62 -1.65
N ARG A 131 3.90 -18.45 -0.96
CA ARG A 131 4.14 -19.85 -1.31
C ARG A 131 3.55 -20.80 -0.28
N ARG A 132 3.05 -21.92 -0.77
CA ARG A 132 2.66 -23.07 0.05
C ARG A 132 3.90 -23.87 0.46
N PRO A 133 3.77 -24.80 1.46
CA PRO A 133 4.89 -25.67 1.84
C PRO A 133 5.44 -26.53 0.69
N ASP A 134 4.63 -26.85 -0.31
CA ASP A 134 5.05 -27.59 -1.52
C ASP A 134 5.76 -26.72 -2.57
N GLY A 135 5.96 -25.40 -2.27
CA GLY A 135 6.64 -24.45 -3.16
C GLY A 135 5.72 -23.79 -4.21
N THR A 136 4.47 -24.21 -4.34
CA THR A 136 3.51 -23.59 -5.26
C THR A 136 3.05 -22.23 -4.73
N HIS A 137 2.68 -21.32 -5.63
CA HIS A 137 2.16 -20.00 -5.24
C HIS A 137 0.70 -20.08 -4.81
N LEU A 138 0.33 -19.29 -3.77
CA LEU A 138 -1.05 -19.13 -3.32
C LEU A 138 -1.90 -18.43 -4.38
N LYS A 139 -1.30 -17.50 -5.13
CA LYS A 139 -1.88 -16.73 -6.24
C LYS A 139 -0.87 -16.65 -7.38
N PRO A 140 -1.30 -16.46 -8.63
CA PRO A 140 -0.38 -16.29 -9.76
C PRO A 140 0.65 -15.18 -9.50
N PRO A 141 1.96 -15.46 -9.58
CA PRO A 141 2.97 -14.45 -9.33
C PRO A 141 3.05 -13.42 -10.45
N PRO A 142 3.56 -12.20 -10.17
CA PRO A 142 3.86 -11.21 -11.17
C PRO A 142 4.83 -11.73 -12.24
N ALA A 143 4.72 -11.17 -13.44
CA ALA A 143 5.63 -11.49 -14.56
C ALA A 143 7.04 -10.88 -14.39
N TRP A 144 7.17 -9.80 -13.59
CA TRP A 144 8.47 -9.19 -13.32
C TRP A 144 9.30 -10.01 -12.32
N PRO A 145 10.65 -9.83 -12.31
CA PRO A 145 11.52 -10.53 -11.37
C PRO A 145 11.21 -10.17 -9.90
N PRO A 146 11.55 -11.04 -8.94
CA PRO A 146 11.56 -10.69 -7.52
C PRO A 146 12.36 -9.41 -7.24
N ILE A 147 11.90 -8.63 -6.27
CA ILE A 147 12.52 -7.37 -5.89
C ILE A 147 13.64 -7.66 -4.89
N VAL A 148 14.84 -7.14 -5.19
CA VAL A 148 16.03 -7.24 -4.34
C VAL A 148 16.38 -5.84 -3.83
N ALA A 149 16.63 -5.70 -2.54
CA ALA A 149 17.04 -4.45 -1.93
C ALA A 149 18.47 -4.07 -2.36
N ARG A 150 18.83 -2.79 -2.19
CA ARG A 150 20.14 -2.28 -2.61
C ARG A 150 21.32 -2.96 -1.89
N ASP A 151 21.13 -3.44 -0.68
CA ASP A 151 22.11 -4.15 0.13
C ASP A 151 22.20 -5.66 -0.19
N GLY A 152 21.41 -6.14 -1.16
CA GLY A 152 21.32 -7.55 -1.54
C GLY A 152 20.30 -8.37 -0.74
N SER A 153 19.60 -7.77 0.22
CA SER A 153 18.50 -8.45 0.92
C SER A 153 17.42 -8.88 -0.07
N VAL A 154 16.84 -10.07 0.15
CA VAL A 154 15.85 -10.68 -0.77
C VAL A 154 14.43 -10.75 -0.19
N HIS A 155 14.28 -10.53 1.12
CA HIS A 155 12.98 -10.57 1.79
C HIS A 155 12.96 -9.68 3.04
N THR A 156 12.40 -8.48 2.93
CA THR A 156 12.33 -7.49 4.01
C THR A 156 10.90 -7.15 4.44
N LEU A 157 9.91 -7.65 3.73
CA LEU A 157 8.47 -7.38 4.00
C LEU A 157 8.07 -7.53 5.47
N PRO A 158 8.51 -8.54 6.25
CA PRO A 158 8.13 -8.67 7.66
C PRO A 158 8.48 -7.45 8.50
N ALA A 159 9.62 -6.80 8.25
CA ALA A 159 10.03 -5.61 8.99
C ALA A 159 9.09 -4.40 8.75
N PHE A 160 8.51 -4.29 7.55
CA PHE A 160 7.54 -3.24 7.25
C PHE A 160 6.19 -3.43 7.96
N LEU A 161 5.87 -4.67 8.27
CA LEU A 161 4.62 -5.07 8.92
C LEU A 161 4.73 -5.24 10.43
N ASP A 162 5.93 -5.12 10.98
CA ASP A 162 6.18 -5.21 12.41
C ASP A 162 5.73 -3.94 13.12
N PHE A 163 4.91 -4.10 14.18
CA PHE A 163 4.39 -3.00 14.99
C PHE A 163 5.37 -2.55 16.07
N ASP A 164 6.33 -3.38 16.42
CA ASP A 164 7.33 -3.11 17.45
C ASP A 164 8.60 -2.45 16.88
N THR A 165 8.86 -2.63 15.59
CA THR A 165 10.00 -2.01 14.92
C THR A 165 9.78 -0.51 14.70
N VAL A 166 10.78 0.29 15.07
CA VAL A 166 10.80 1.72 14.77
C VAL A 166 10.99 1.92 13.26
N GLY A 167 10.00 2.56 12.64
CA GLY A 167 10.04 2.93 11.22
C GLY A 167 10.25 4.45 11.04
N PRO A 168 10.31 4.94 9.80
CA PRO A 168 10.47 6.37 9.51
C PRO A 168 9.27 7.20 10.01
N THR A 169 8.09 6.59 10.12
CA THR A 169 6.94 7.18 10.80
C THR A 169 6.32 6.14 11.76
N PRO A 170 5.63 6.59 12.81
CA PRO A 170 4.89 5.67 13.68
C PRO A 170 3.68 5.07 12.96
N TRP A 171 3.17 3.94 13.46
CA TRP A 171 1.85 3.46 13.12
C TRP A 171 0.78 4.37 13.71
N VAL A 172 -0.12 4.87 12.87
CA VAL A 172 -1.21 5.78 13.29
C VAL A 172 -2.58 5.21 12.91
N GLY A 173 -3.62 5.60 13.63
CA GLY A 173 -5.00 5.24 13.30
C GLY A 173 -5.55 6.07 12.14
N LEU A 174 -6.76 5.70 11.69
CA LEU A 174 -7.42 6.29 10.51
C LEU A 174 -7.56 7.81 10.61
N ARG A 175 -8.00 8.32 11.75
CA ARG A 175 -8.21 9.76 11.98
C ARG A 175 -6.92 10.56 11.86
N ALA A 176 -5.85 10.07 12.49
CA ALA A 176 -4.54 10.73 12.44
C ALA A 176 -3.93 10.65 11.03
N PHE A 177 -4.12 9.55 10.33
CA PHE A 177 -3.68 9.40 8.95
C PHE A 177 -4.42 10.38 8.02
N ALA A 178 -5.76 10.47 8.12
CA ALA A 178 -6.55 11.42 7.34
C ALA A 178 -6.13 12.88 7.59
N ALA A 179 -5.89 13.24 8.84
CA ALA A 179 -5.38 14.58 9.18
C ALA A 179 -4.00 14.87 8.55
N ALA A 180 -3.10 13.88 8.55
CA ALA A 180 -1.78 14.02 7.93
C ALA A 180 -1.83 14.16 6.41
N LEU A 181 -2.84 13.58 5.74
CA LEU A 181 -3.03 13.75 4.30
C LEU A 181 -3.60 15.13 3.93
N ALA A 182 -4.38 15.74 4.84
CA ALA A 182 -4.99 17.05 4.63
C ALA A 182 -3.99 18.22 4.82
N THR A 183 -2.86 17.98 5.49
CA THR A 183 -1.83 19.00 5.70
C THR A 183 -0.96 19.09 4.44
N PRO A 184 -0.87 20.26 3.76
CA PRO A 184 0.10 20.46 2.70
C PRO A 184 1.50 20.18 3.26
N GLY A 185 2.30 19.38 2.56
CA GLY A 185 3.69 19.16 2.96
C GLY A 185 4.38 20.53 3.05
N THR A 186 4.86 20.90 4.22
CA THR A 186 5.82 22.00 4.34
C THR A 186 7.12 21.51 3.69
N ASP A 187 7.45 22.13 2.55
CA ASP A 187 8.75 22.02 1.89
C ASP A 187 9.89 22.39 2.83
#